data_c411197a6d7c3798e2da615adf9903c5
#
_entry.id   c411197a6d7c3798e2da615adf9903c5
#
_cell.length_a   1.000
_cell.length_b   1.000
_cell.length_c   1.000
_cell.angle_alpha   90.00
_cell.angle_beta   90.00
_cell.angle_gamma   90.00
#
_symmetry.space_group_name_H-M   'P 1'
#
loop_
_entity.id
_entity.type
_entity.pdbx_description
1 polymer ?
#
loop_
_entity_poly.entity_id
_entity_poly.type
_entity_poly.pdbx_seq_one_letter_code
_entity_poly.pdbx_strand_id
1 'polypeptide(L)'
;MRSDATLRRWYLLINKKFFYGELPTNVIVRWALPGEEKDIACTERLLEGKFSYEVLLNRDKNKTNSQKLSSLLHEMVHIATHYKDNHGPLFSEWHDKLVERGAFKKGALLKRISLF
;
A
#
# COMPACT_ATOMS: atom_id res chain seq x y z
N MET A 1 -14.61 9.14 -4.44
CA MET A 1 -13.55 8.89 -5.43
C MET A 1 -13.40 7.40 -5.64
N ARG A 2 -13.00 6.97 -6.82
CA ARG A 2 -12.88 5.56 -7.16
C ARG A 2 -11.44 5.07 -7.07
N SER A 3 -11.27 3.80 -6.70
CA SER A 3 -9.99 3.13 -6.82
C SER A 3 -9.61 2.92 -8.29
N ASP A 4 -8.30 2.90 -8.57
CA ASP A 4 -7.78 2.31 -9.78
C ASP A 4 -7.87 0.79 -9.64
N ALA A 5 -8.47 0.11 -10.60
CA ALA A 5 -8.75 -1.32 -10.50
C ALA A 5 -7.47 -2.16 -10.34
N THR A 6 -6.41 -1.82 -11.05
CA THR A 6 -5.14 -2.54 -10.97
C THR A 6 -4.45 -2.32 -9.62
N LEU A 7 -4.38 -1.07 -9.15
CA LEU A 7 -3.77 -0.75 -7.86
C LEU A 7 -4.53 -1.42 -6.72
N ARG A 8 -5.85 -1.40 -6.78
CA ARG A 8 -6.67 -2.04 -5.74
C ARG A 8 -6.48 -3.55 -5.72
N ARG A 9 -6.37 -4.17 -6.90
CA ARG A 9 -6.09 -5.61 -6.99
C ARG A 9 -4.76 -5.94 -6.31
N TRP A 10 -3.72 -5.15 -6.59
CA TRP A 10 -2.42 -5.34 -5.95
C TRP A 10 -2.50 -5.17 -4.43
N TYR A 11 -3.24 -4.18 -3.97
CA TYR A 11 -3.49 -4.00 -2.53
C TYR A 11 -4.09 -5.26 -1.91
N LEU A 12 -5.13 -5.81 -2.51
CA LEU A 12 -5.80 -6.99 -2.00
C LEU A 12 -4.90 -8.22 -2.01
N LEU A 13 -4.10 -8.40 -3.04
CA LEU A 13 -3.15 -9.51 -3.14
C LEU A 13 -2.04 -9.41 -2.11
N ILE A 14 -1.48 -8.23 -1.94
CA ILE A 14 -0.45 -7.97 -0.94
C ILE A 14 -1.01 -8.20 0.47
N ASN A 15 -2.21 -7.70 0.72
CA ASN A 15 -2.87 -7.90 2.01
C ASN A 15 -3.00 -9.39 2.33
N LYS A 16 -3.52 -10.16 1.39
CA LYS A 16 -3.71 -11.60 1.58
C LYS A 16 -2.38 -12.32 1.81
N LYS A 17 -1.36 -12.01 1.04
CA LYS A 17 -0.09 -12.73 1.08
C LYS A 17 0.81 -12.31 2.23
N PHE A 18 0.96 -11.03 2.48
CA PHE A 18 1.97 -10.52 3.42
C PHE A 18 1.39 -9.95 4.72
N PHE A 19 0.11 -9.61 4.74
CA PHE A 19 -0.58 -9.13 5.94
C PHE A 19 -1.63 -10.14 6.44
N TYR A 20 -1.67 -11.31 5.83
CA TYR A 20 -2.58 -12.42 6.18
C TYR A 20 -4.05 -12.01 6.21
N GLY A 21 -4.43 -11.04 5.36
CA GLY A 21 -5.79 -10.54 5.27
C GLY A 21 -6.20 -9.63 6.42
N GLU A 22 -5.25 -9.19 7.25
CA GLU A 22 -5.56 -8.42 8.45
C GLU A 22 -5.94 -6.97 8.19
N LEU A 23 -5.51 -6.40 7.05
CA LEU A 23 -5.84 -5.02 6.73
C LEU A 23 -7.27 -4.90 6.20
N PRO A 24 -7.92 -3.73 6.39
CA PRO A 24 -9.26 -3.53 5.85
C PRO A 24 -9.28 -3.64 4.33
N THR A 25 -10.38 -4.18 3.78
CA THR A 25 -10.58 -4.28 2.34
C THR A 25 -11.32 -3.08 1.77
N ASN A 26 -11.99 -2.31 2.62
CA ASN A 26 -12.73 -1.10 2.24
C ASN A 26 -11.79 0.11 2.16
N VAL A 27 -10.82 0.03 1.27
CA VAL A 27 -9.78 1.05 1.07
C VAL A 27 -9.81 1.51 -0.38
N ILE A 28 -9.72 2.82 -0.59
CA ILE A 28 -9.56 3.39 -1.92
C ILE A 28 -8.07 3.40 -2.24
N VAL A 29 -7.68 2.85 -3.39
CA VAL A 29 -6.28 2.86 -3.85
C VAL A 29 -6.28 3.45 -5.26
N ARG A 30 -5.69 4.62 -5.42
CA ARG A 30 -5.76 5.34 -6.68
C ARG A 30 -4.52 6.18 -6.95
N TRP A 31 -4.42 6.65 -8.18
CA TRP A 31 -3.40 7.63 -8.55
C TRP A 31 -3.78 9.00 -8.01
N ALA A 32 -2.78 9.75 -7.56
CA ALA A 32 -2.97 11.14 -7.18
C ALA A 32 -3.34 11.97 -8.41
N LEU A 33 -4.30 12.87 -8.25
CA LEU A 33 -4.68 13.81 -9.30
C LEU A 33 -3.73 15.02 -9.29
N PRO A 34 -3.69 15.82 -10.40
CA PRO A 34 -2.91 17.05 -10.39
C PRO A 34 -3.28 17.92 -9.19
N GLY A 35 -2.28 18.36 -8.44
CA GLY A 35 -2.47 19.14 -7.22
C GLY A 35 -2.53 18.29 -5.95
N GLU A 36 -2.68 16.99 -6.07
CA GLU A 36 -2.66 16.06 -4.93
C GLU A 36 -1.29 15.41 -4.73
N GLU A 37 -0.40 15.54 -5.71
CA GLU A 37 0.93 14.94 -5.63
C GLU A 37 1.76 15.60 -4.52
N LYS A 38 1.98 14.88 -3.44
CA LYS A 38 2.85 15.35 -2.35
C LYS A 38 4.20 14.67 -2.47
N ASP A 39 4.34 13.50 -1.97
CA ASP A 39 5.57 12.72 -2.05
C ASP A 39 5.44 11.59 -3.07
N ILE A 40 6.06 10.48 -2.81
CA ILE A 40 5.98 9.28 -3.64
C ILE A 40 4.59 8.66 -3.53
N ALA A 41 4.05 8.65 -2.31
CA ALA A 41 2.72 8.14 -2.00
C ALA A 41 2.25 8.72 -0.67
N CYS A 42 0.96 8.60 -0.40
CA CYS A 42 0.42 8.96 0.91
C CYS A 42 -0.83 8.15 1.22
N THR A 43 -1.14 8.04 2.50
CA THR A 43 -2.35 7.39 2.98
C THR A 43 -3.09 8.35 3.90
N GLU A 44 -4.39 8.43 3.76
CA GLU A 44 -5.23 9.23 4.62
C GLU A 44 -6.30 8.35 5.25
N ARG A 45 -6.55 8.56 6.54
CA ARG A 45 -7.66 7.91 7.23
C ARG A 45 -8.94 8.68 6.92
N LEU A 46 -9.97 7.95 6.50
CA LEU A 46 -11.27 8.53 6.21
C LEU A 46 -12.18 8.34 7.40
N LEU A 47 -12.74 9.43 7.91
CA LEU A 47 -13.57 9.41 9.11
C LEU A 47 -15.06 9.24 8.81
N GLU A 48 -15.45 9.44 7.56
CA GLU A 48 -16.85 9.33 7.13
C GLU A 48 -16.98 8.46 5.90
N GLY A 49 -18.17 7.91 5.69
CA GLY A 49 -18.47 7.07 4.54
C GLY A 49 -18.08 5.62 4.75
N LYS A 50 -18.15 4.84 3.68
CA LYS A 50 -17.94 3.38 3.74
C LYS A 50 -16.48 2.94 3.64
N PHE A 51 -15.57 3.84 3.27
CA PHE A 51 -14.15 3.52 3.15
C PHE A 51 -13.38 4.00 4.38
N SER A 52 -12.43 3.18 4.83
CA SER A 52 -11.62 3.48 6.03
C SER A 52 -10.38 4.30 5.71
N TYR A 53 -9.76 4.05 4.57
CA TYR A 53 -8.51 4.71 4.17
C TYR A 53 -8.51 4.99 2.69
N GLU A 54 -7.71 5.97 2.30
CA GLU A 54 -7.44 6.28 0.91
C GLU A 54 -5.92 6.33 0.71
N VAL A 55 -5.43 5.53 -0.24
CA VAL A 55 -4.01 5.46 -0.60
C VAL A 55 -3.84 6.08 -1.97
N LEU A 56 -2.95 7.07 -2.06
CA LEU A 56 -2.64 7.77 -3.30
C LEU A 56 -1.18 7.52 -3.69
N LEU A 57 -0.96 7.18 -4.96
CA LEU A 57 0.39 7.04 -5.52
C LEU A 57 0.66 8.16 -6.52
N ASN A 58 1.83 8.76 -6.42
CA ASN A 58 2.29 9.75 -7.39
C ASN A 58 2.71 9.01 -8.66
N ARG A 59 2.01 9.26 -9.77
CA ARG A 59 2.24 8.55 -11.04
C ARG A 59 3.64 8.78 -11.58
N ASP A 60 4.17 9.97 -11.45
CA ASP A 60 5.49 10.31 -11.97
C ASP A 60 6.63 9.64 -11.20
N LYS A 61 6.41 9.31 -9.94
CA LYS A 61 7.41 8.66 -9.07
C LYS A 61 7.20 7.16 -8.93
N ASN A 62 6.14 6.62 -9.52
CA ASN A 62 5.80 5.20 -9.48
C ASN A 62 5.58 4.67 -10.88
N LYS A 63 6.62 4.71 -11.70
CA LYS A 63 6.56 4.32 -13.11
C LYS A 63 6.74 2.83 -13.33
N THR A 64 7.60 2.19 -12.54
CA THR A 64 7.83 0.75 -12.65
C THR A 64 6.93 -0.01 -11.70
N ASN A 65 6.68 -1.28 -12.00
CA ASN A 65 5.93 -2.15 -11.10
C ASN A 65 6.62 -2.29 -9.74
N SER A 66 7.94 -2.36 -9.73
CA SER A 66 8.71 -2.43 -8.49
C SER A 66 8.47 -1.20 -7.61
N GLN A 67 8.47 -0.01 -8.19
CA GLN A 67 8.21 1.23 -7.47
C GLN A 67 6.79 1.25 -6.90
N LYS A 68 5.80 0.88 -7.72
CA LYS A 68 4.39 0.83 -7.29
C LYS A 68 4.19 -0.11 -6.10
N LEU A 69 4.77 -1.31 -6.18
CA LEU A 69 4.62 -2.31 -5.12
C LEU A 69 5.33 -1.90 -3.85
N SER A 70 6.52 -1.32 -3.96
CA SER A 70 7.27 -0.81 -2.82
C SER A 70 6.50 0.31 -2.12
N SER A 71 5.92 1.22 -2.89
CA SER A 71 5.10 2.31 -2.34
C SER A 71 3.85 1.78 -1.65
N LEU A 72 3.15 0.81 -2.26
CA LEU A 72 1.98 0.19 -1.65
C LEU A 72 2.33 -0.49 -0.32
N LEU A 73 3.42 -1.27 -0.29
CA LEU A 73 3.86 -1.92 0.95
C LEU A 73 4.09 -0.90 2.06
N HIS A 74 4.78 0.18 1.75
CA HIS A 74 5.06 1.24 2.71
C HIS A 74 3.76 1.83 3.27
N GLU A 75 2.82 2.20 2.39
CA GLU A 75 1.54 2.78 2.82
C GLU A 75 0.69 1.76 3.59
N MET A 76 0.74 0.50 3.21
CA MET A 76 0.00 -0.55 3.92
C MET A 76 0.53 -0.77 5.34
N VAL A 77 1.82 -0.55 5.58
CA VAL A 77 2.36 -0.58 6.95
C VAL A 77 1.77 0.57 7.78
N HIS A 78 1.58 1.74 7.19
CA HIS A 78 0.90 2.83 7.89
C HIS A 78 -0.53 2.45 8.28
N ILE A 79 -1.25 1.74 7.40
CA ILE A 79 -2.59 1.23 7.73
C ILE A 79 -2.51 0.22 8.87
N ALA A 80 -1.57 -0.72 8.82
CA ALA A 80 -1.39 -1.76 9.83
C ALA A 80 -1.11 -1.19 11.21
N THR A 81 -0.40 -0.08 11.28
CA THR A 81 -0.07 0.58 12.54
C THR A 81 -1.07 1.67 12.93
N HIS A 82 -2.08 1.92 12.09
CA HIS A 82 -3.06 3.01 12.27
C HIS A 82 -2.38 4.38 12.45
N TYR A 83 -1.21 4.58 11.85
CA TYR A 83 -0.42 5.81 11.97
C TYR A 83 -0.02 6.17 13.39
N LYS A 84 0.02 5.21 14.31
CA LYS A 84 0.28 5.49 15.72
C LYS A 84 1.64 6.12 16.00
N ASP A 85 2.66 5.71 15.27
CA ASP A 85 4.02 6.21 15.50
C ASP A 85 4.73 6.67 14.23
N ASN A 86 3.97 6.86 13.15
CA ASN A 86 4.49 7.25 11.83
C ASN A 86 5.60 6.26 11.37
N HIS A 87 6.87 6.60 11.43
CA HIS A 87 7.98 5.70 11.06
C HIS A 87 8.77 5.21 12.30
N GLY A 88 8.12 5.14 13.44
CA GLY A 88 8.73 4.73 14.69
C GLY A 88 8.79 3.22 14.91
N PRO A 89 8.85 2.76 16.19
CA PRO A 89 9.02 1.34 16.51
C PRO A 89 7.97 0.41 15.92
N LEU A 90 6.69 0.80 15.92
CA LEU A 90 5.63 -0.05 15.37
C LEU A 90 5.79 -0.24 13.87
N PHE A 91 6.14 0.83 13.16
CA PHE A 91 6.41 0.76 11.72
C PHE A 91 7.58 -0.18 11.43
N SER A 92 8.68 -0.03 12.18
CA SER A 92 9.87 -0.87 12.02
C SER A 92 9.57 -2.33 12.29
N GLU A 93 8.77 -2.62 13.32
CA GLU A 93 8.37 -3.98 13.65
C GLU A 93 7.59 -4.63 12.50
N TRP A 94 6.64 -3.92 11.91
CA TRP A 94 5.90 -4.41 10.75
C TRP A 94 6.81 -4.59 9.53
N HIS A 95 7.71 -3.66 9.31
CA HIS A 95 8.68 -3.76 8.22
C HIS A 95 9.51 -5.05 8.36
N ASP A 96 9.99 -5.35 9.56
CA ASP A 96 10.76 -6.55 9.83
C ASP A 96 9.95 -7.82 9.57
N LYS A 97 8.67 -7.84 9.95
CA LYS A 97 7.77 -8.95 9.64
C LYS A 97 7.64 -9.15 8.12
N LEU A 98 7.51 -8.08 7.39
CA LEU A 98 7.40 -8.15 5.92
C LEU A 98 8.68 -8.68 5.29
N VAL A 99 9.84 -8.25 5.79
CA VAL A 99 11.14 -8.78 5.33
C VAL A 99 11.19 -10.29 5.55
N GLU A 100 10.81 -10.76 6.74
CA GLU A 100 10.76 -12.19 7.05
C GLU A 100 9.81 -12.97 6.14
N ARG A 101 8.70 -12.35 5.77
CA ARG A 101 7.71 -12.95 4.88
C ARG A 101 8.10 -12.90 3.41
N GLY A 102 9.24 -12.30 3.09
CA GLY A 102 9.76 -12.22 1.73
C GLY A 102 9.16 -11.13 0.87
N ALA A 103 8.49 -10.14 1.46
CA ALA A 103 7.80 -9.09 0.71
C ALA A 103 8.75 -8.22 -0.13
N PHE A 104 9.97 -8.04 0.34
CA PHE A 104 10.98 -7.23 -0.35
C PHE A 104 11.98 -8.07 -1.16
N LYS A 105 11.74 -9.36 -1.26
CA LYS A 105 12.60 -10.23 -2.02
C LYS A 105 12.46 -9.90 -3.50
N LYS A 106 13.59 -9.72 -4.18
CA LYS A 106 13.62 -9.33 -5.59
C LYS A 106 12.75 -10.26 -6.44
N GLY A 107 11.79 -9.70 -7.14
CA GLY A 107 10.92 -10.45 -8.05
C GLY A 107 9.79 -11.23 -7.40
N ALA A 108 9.77 -11.38 -6.07
CA ALA A 108 8.75 -12.19 -5.39
C ALA A 108 7.33 -11.66 -5.60
N LEU A 109 7.13 -10.36 -5.39
CA LEU A 109 5.83 -9.72 -5.61
C LEU A 109 5.49 -9.61 -7.08
N LEU A 110 6.44 -9.15 -7.88
CA LEU A 110 6.24 -8.94 -9.32
C LEU A 110 5.84 -10.25 -10.01
N LYS A 111 6.54 -11.33 -9.69
CA LYS A 111 6.27 -12.63 -10.30
C LYS A 111 4.85 -13.13 -9.99
N ARG A 112 4.37 -12.94 -8.75
CA ARG A 112 3.03 -13.36 -8.36
C ARG A 112 1.94 -12.45 -8.90
N ILE A 113 2.17 -11.15 -8.88
CA ILE A 113 1.17 -10.18 -9.33
C ILE A 113 1.01 -10.21 -10.85
N SER A 114 2.09 -10.46 -11.59
CA SER A 114 2.01 -10.55 -13.04
C SER A 114 1.21 -11.76 -13.55
N LEU A 115 0.94 -12.73 -12.69
CA LEU A 115 0.08 -13.86 -13.04
C LEU A 115 -1.42 -13.52 -12.96
N PHE A 116 -1.76 -12.39 -12.42
CA PHE A 116 -3.14 -11.93 -12.29
C PHE A 116 -3.39 -10.69 -13.12
#